data_2c5c3c458ac9c65c31883ea06d69d712
#
_entry.id   2c5c3c458ac9c65c31883ea06d69d712
#
_cell.length_a   1.000
_cell.length_b   1.000
_cell.length_c   1.000
_cell.angle_alpha   90.00
_cell.angle_beta   90.00
_cell.angle_gamma   90.00
#
_symmetry.space_group_name_H-M   'P 1'
#
loop_
_entity.id
_entity.type
_entity.pdbx_description
1 polymer ?
#
loop_
_entity_poly.entity_id
_entity_poly.type
_entity_poly.pdbx_seq_one_letter_code
_entity_poly.pdbx_strand_id
1 'polypeptide(L)'
;MNIPPEYKNAYLISNAIALALLAIAFRRPNWVRWASVAIFGWAAFTNWRIATTAPLDYQTFADLTQFTPYRDFIHGWFRVHTAALLEPIAAGQLAIALMLIRNRQVTRRLAVFGAVVFLLAIAPLGVGSAFPFSITYGAALVVMLAGLDRDVATRLAK
;
A
#
# COMPACT_ATOMS: atom_id res chain seq x y z
N MET A 1 8.04 -9.04 17.86
CA MET A 1 8.61 -8.86 16.51
C MET A 1 9.95 -8.18 16.69
N ASN A 2 11.04 -8.83 16.30
CA ASN A 2 12.37 -8.24 16.39
C ASN A 2 12.64 -7.46 15.10
N ILE A 3 12.86 -6.15 15.18
CA ILE A 3 13.11 -5.28 14.02
C ILE A 3 14.61 -5.12 13.88
N PRO A 4 15.23 -5.57 12.77
CA PRO A 4 16.65 -5.35 12.54
C PRO A 4 16.99 -3.85 12.55
N PRO A 5 18.15 -3.45 13.12
CA PRO A 5 18.51 -2.05 13.30
C PRO A 5 18.45 -1.22 12.01
N GLU A 6 18.85 -1.79 10.88
CA GLU A 6 18.85 -1.17 9.56
C GLU A 6 17.44 -0.78 9.06
N TYR A 7 16.40 -1.50 9.47
CA TYR A 7 15.01 -1.22 9.08
C TYR A 7 14.25 -0.37 10.10
N LYS A 8 14.82 -0.14 11.29
CA LYS A 8 14.10 0.51 12.40
C LYS A 8 13.57 1.90 12.05
N ASN A 9 14.39 2.73 11.41
CA ASN A 9 13.98 4.08 11.03
C ASN A 9 12.87 4.05 9.97
N ALA A 10 13.02 3.25 8.92
CA ALA A 10 12.00 3.10 7.87
C ALA A 10 10.69 2.59 8.45
N TYR A 11 10.74 1.61 9.35
CA TYR A 11 9.59 1.05 10.06
C TYR A 11 8.86 2.12 10.89
N LEU A 12 9.57 2.91 11.70
CA LEU A 12 8.98 3.94 12.54
C LEU A 12 8.36 5.07 11.70
N ILE A 13 9.08 5.54 10.67
CA ILE A 13 8.61 6.59 9.77
C ILE A 13 7.35 6.14 9.03
N SER A 14 7.32 4.93 8.49
CA SER A 14 6.16 4.39 7.79
C SER A 14 4.93 4.35 8.69
N ASN A 15 5.07 3.84 9.91
CA ASN A 15 3.96 3.78 10.86
C ASN A 15 3.48 5.18 11.32
N ALA A 16 4.41 6.12 11.52
CA ALA A 16 4.06 7.50 11.83
C ALA A 16 3.29 8.16 10.67
N ILE A 17 3.69 7.92 9.42
CA ILE A 17 2.97 8.39 8.23
C ILE A 17 1.56 7.79 8.18
N ALA A 18 1.41 6.48 8.42
CA ALA A 18 0.10 5.84 8.39
C ALA A 18 -0.86 6.42 9.45
N LEU A 19 -0.36 6.64 10.68
CA LEU A 19 -1.14 7.25 11.76
C LEU A 19 -1.51 8.71 11.41
N ALA A 20 -0.59 9.48 10.86
CA ALA A 20 -0.86 10.84 10.41
C ALA A 20 -1.93 10.86 9.30
N LEU A 21 -1.82 9.98 8.30
CA LEU A 21 -2.82 9.86 7.23
C LEU A 21 -4.19 9.46 7.78
N LEU A 22 -4.25 8.54 8.75
CA LEU A 22 -5.50 8.17 9.40
C LEU A 22 -6.13 9.36 10.12
N ALA A 23 -5.36 10.10 10.90
CA ALA A 23 -5.85 11.30 11.60
C ALA A 23 -6.33 12.39 10.63
N ILE A 24 -5.59 12.63 9.53
CA ILE A 24 -5.93 13.61 8.50
C ILE A 24 -7.20 13.17 7.74
N ALA A 25 -7.43 11.87 7.53
CA ALA A 25 -8.56 11.35 6.77
C ALA A 25 -9.92 11.79 7.32
N PHE A 26 -10.04 11.95 8.64
CA PHE A 26 -11.27 12.42 9.30
C PHE A 26 -11.62 13.87 9.00
N ARG A 27 -10.63 14.73 8.72
CA ARG A 27 -10.83 16.17 8.57
C ARG A 27 -10.55 16.67 7.15
N ARG A 28 -9.65 16.03 6.46
CA ARG A 28 -9.11 16.46 5.14
C ARG A 28 -8.97 15.29 4.18
N PRO A 29 -10.05 14.57 3.82
CA PRO A 29 -9.96 13.35 3.01
C PRO A 29 -9.28 13.56 1.66
N ASN A 30 -9.42 14.74 1.04
CA ASN A 30 -8.73 15.06 -0.21
C ASN A 30 -7.20 15.08 -0.08
N TRP A 31 -6.64 15.47 1.08
CA TRP A 31 -5.19 15.43 1.30
C TRP A 31 -4.69 13.98 1.33
N VAL A 32 -5.42 13.09 2.01
CA VAL A 32 -5.09 11.67 2.03
C VAL A 32 -5.19 11.06 0.63
N ARG A 33 -6.19 11.47 -0.17
CA ARG A 33 -6.30 11.04 -1.57
C ARG A 33 -5.05 11.39 -2.38
N TRP A 34 -4.58 12.65 -2.30
CA TRP A 34 -3.37 13.05 -3.04
C TRP A 34 -2.09 12.41 -2.51
N ALA A 35 -1.96 12.26 -1.19
CA ALA A 35 -0.86 11.51 -0.58
C ALA A 35 -0.86 10.06 -1.08
N SER A 36 -2.04 9.43 -1.19
CA SER A 36 -2.17 8.06 -1.71
C SER A 36 -1.83 7.96 -3.19
N VAL A 37 -2.15 8.97 -4.00
CA VAL A 37 -1.66 9.04 -5.40
C VAL A 37 -0.14 9.00 -5.44
N ALA A 38 0.52 9.81 -4.61
CA ALA A 38 1.98 9.85 -4.55
C ALA A 38 2.57 8.52 -4.03
N ILE A 39 2.00 7.94 -2.97
CA ILE A 39 2.46 6.67 -2.37
C ILE A 39 2.32 5.51 -3.37
N PHE A 40 1.15 5.33 -3.97
CA PHE A 40 0.93 4.24 -4.93
C PHE A 40 1.69 4.45 -6.24
N GLY A 41 1.84 5.70 -6.71
CA GLY A 41 2.67 6.02 -7.86
C GLY A 41 4.14 5.72 -7.63
N TRP A 42 4.66 6.10 -6.47
CA TRP A 42 6.03 5.77 -6.05
C TRP A 42 6.23 4.25 -5.90
N ALA A 43 5.31 3.56 -5.26
CA ALA A 43 5.35 2.12 -5.09
C ALA A 43 5.34 1.39 -6.44
N ALA A 44 4.49 1.82 -7.38
CA ALA A 44 4.45 1.28 -8.74
C ALA A 44 5.79 1.44 -9.46
N PHE A 45 6.36 2.64 -9.42
CA PHE A 45 7.67 2.93 -10.02
C PHE A 45 8.77 2.06 -9.40
N THR A 46 8.81 1.98 -8.06
CA THR A 46 9.82 1.21 -7.34
C THR A 46 9.71 -0.29 -7.64
N ASN A 47 8.49 -0.85 -7.57
CA ASN A 47 8.27 -2.25 -7.86
C ASN A 47 8.61 -2.61 -9.30
N TRP A 48 8.23 -1.76 -10.27
CA TRP A 48 8.58 -1.98 -11.66
C TRP A 48 10.10 -1.90 -11.89
N ARG A 49 10.75 -0.89 -11.31
CA ARG A 49 12.20 -0.76 -11.38
C ARG A 49 12.91 -2.00 -10.82
N ILE A 50 12.52 -2.47 -9.63
CA ILE A 50 13.14 -3.65 -9.01
C ILE A 50 12.86 -4.91 -9.85
N ALA A 51 11.62 -5.09 -10.34
CA ALA A 51 11.29 -6.22 -11.20
C ALA A 51 12.22 -6.33 -12.42
N THR A 52 12.61 -5.18 -12.99
CA THR A 52 13.42 -5.13 -14.23
C THR A 52 14.93 -5.08 -13.98
N THR A 53 15.40 -4.56 -12.85
CA THR A 53 16.85 -4.33 -12.62
C THR A 53 17.46 -5.21 -11.54
N ALA A 54 16.69 -5.59 -10.51
CA ALA A 54 17.21 -6.32 -9.35
C ALA A 54 16.13 -7.20 -8.68
N PRO A 55 15.51 -8.16 -9.42
CA PRO A 55 14.37 -8.93 -8.90
C PRO A 55 14.71 -9.75 -7.65
N LEU A 56 15.96 -10.14 -7.46
CA LEU A 56 16.40 -10.91 -6.30
C LEU A 56 16.43 -10.11 -4.99
N ASP A 57 16.41 -8.77 -5.03
CA ASP A 57 16.38 -7.94 -3.83
C ASP A 57 15.14 -8.21 -2.96
N TYR A 58 14.05 -8.67 -3.58
CA TYR A 58 12.85 -9.07 -2.85
C TYR A 58 13.00 -10.31 -1.98
N GLN A 59 14.07 -11.10 -2.15
CA GLN A 59 14.33 -12.27 -1.30
C GLN A 59 14.57 -11.90 0.17
N THR A 60 15.07 -10.69 0.44
CA THR A 60 15.27 -10.17 1.80
C THR A 60 13.97 -10.08 2.61
N PHE A 61 12.80 -9.97 1.95
CA PHE A 61 11.51 -9.98 2.64
C PHE A 61 11.17 -11.33 3.29
N ALA A 62 11.77 -12.43 2.82
CA ALA A 62 11.62 -13.73 3.47
C ALA A 62 12.18 -13.73 4.90
N ASP A 63 13.30 -13.03 5.12
CA ASP A 63 13.93 -12.93 6.43
C ASP A 63 13.20 -11.97 7.38
N LEU A 64 12.42 -11.06 6.83
CA LEU A 64 11.64 -10.06 7.57
C LEU A 64 10.26 -10.55 8.00
N THR A 65 9.76 -11.63 7.38
CA THR A 65 8.47 -12.23 7.76
C THR A 65 8.63 -13.31 8.84
N GLN A 66 7.70 -13.31 9.80
CA GLN A 66 7.59 -14.38 10.80
C GLN A 66 6.57 -15.46 10.38
N PHE A 67 5.87 -15.23 9.28
CA PHE A 67 4.84 -16.13 8.79
C PHE A 67 5.45 -17.14 7.80
N THR A 68 5.69 -18.36 8.27
CA THR A 68 6.36 -19.44 7.53
C THR A 68 5.83 -19.63 6.11
N PRO A 69 4.52 -19.70 5.84
CA PRO A 69 4.02 -19.85 4.48
C PRO A 69 4.49 -18.77 3.50
N TYR A 70 4.63 -17.51 3.96
CA TYR A 70 5.17 -16.42 3.13
C TYR A 70 6.67 -16.57 2.89
N ARG A 71 7.42 -16.99 3.91
CA ARG A 71 8.85 -17.28 3.76
C ARG A 71 9.09 -18.37 2.72
N ASP A 72 8.35 -19.48 2.83
CA ASP A 72 8.47 -20.61 1.92
C ASP A 72 8.06 -20.23 0.48
N PHE A 73 7.00 -19.42 0.34
CA PHE A 73 6.60 -18.88 -0.94
C PHE A 73 7.69 -17.98 -1.56
N ILE A 74 8.31 -17.09 -0.77
CA ILE A 74 9.34 -16.15 -1.26
C ILE A 74 10.60 -16.92 -1.67
N HIS A 75 11.07 -17.87 -0.87
CA HIS A 75 12.26 -18.68 -1.20
C HIS A 75 11.99 -19.72 -2.30
N GLY A 76 10.73 -20.13 -2.47
CA GLY A 76 10.29 -21.11 -3.47
C GLY A 76 9.87 -20.47 -4.79
N TRP A 77 8.58 -20.55 -5.07
CA TRP A 77 8.01 -20.12 -6.37
C TRP A 77 8.30 -18.67 -6.74
N PHE A 78 8.18 -17.75 -5.77
CA PHE A 78 8.39 -16.32 -6.02
C PHE A 78 9.83 -16.03 -6.47
N ARG A 79 10.83 -16.73 -5.95
CA ARG A 79 12.25 -16.51 -6.30
C ARG A 79 12.50 -16.59 -7.81
N VAL A 80 11.87 -17.56 -8.48
CA VAL A 80 12.06 -17.79 -9.92
C VAL A 80 11.04 -17.00 -10.78
N HIS A 81 9.99 -16.43 -10.16
CA HIS A 81 8.92 -15.70 -10.85
C HIS A 81 8.77 -14.26 -10.34
N THR A 82 9.81 -13.69 -9.72
CA THR A 82 9.73 -12.37 -9.06
C THR A 82 9.25 -11.28 -10.01
N ALA A 83 9.84 -11.16 -11.21
CA ALA A 83 9.42 -10.18 -12.21
C ALA A 83 7.96 -10.39 -12.63
N ALA A 84 7.59 -11.64 -12.94
CA ALA A 84 6.24 -12.00 -13.37
C ALA A 84 5.14 -11.65 -12.34
N LEU A 85 5.49 -11.58 -11.04
CA LEU A 85 4.55 -11.15 -10.00
C LEU A 85 4.64 -9.65 -9.73
N LEU A 86 5.83 -9.05 -9.73
CA LEU A 86 6.01 -7.64 -9.41
C LEU A 86 5.48 -6.72 -10.50
N GLU A 87 5.59 -7.09 -11.76
CA GLU A 87 5.07 -6.30 -12.88
C GLU A 87 3.54 -6.06 -12.77
N PRO A 88 2.70 -7.10 -12.61
CA PRO A 88 1.26 -6.88 -12.39
C PRO A 88 0.95 -6.16 -11.08
N ILE A 89 1.75 -6.35 -10.00
CA ILE A 89 1.61 -5.57 -8.77
C ILE A 89 1.87 -4.09 -9.06
N ALA A 90 2.96 -3.76 -9.75
CA ALA A 90 3.28 -2.38 -10.13
C ALA A 90 2.20 -1.76 -11.02
N ALA A 91 1.69 -2.52 -12.00
CA ALA A 91 0.57 -2.08 -12.85
C ALA A 91 -0.71 -1.84 -12.03
N GLY A 92 -1.03 -2.71 -11.07
CA GLY A 92 -2.16 -2.55 -10.15
C GLY A 92 -2.02 -1.29 -9.28
N GLN A 93 -0.83 -1.05 -8.73
CA GLN A 93 -0.54 0.16 -7.94
C GLN A 93 -0.66 1.44 -8.78
N LEU A 94 -0.16 1.43 -10.01
CA LEU A 94 -0.33 2.55 -10.93
C LEU A 94 -1.81 2.77 -11.26
N ALA A 95 -2.57 1.70 -11.51
CA ALA A 95 -4.01 1.79 -11.76
C ALA A 95 -4.75 2.42 -10.55
N ILE A 96 -4.40 2.03 -9.30
CA ILE A 96 -4.94 2.64 -8.09
C ILE A 96 -4.66 4.16 -8.08
N ALA A 97 -3.41 4.57 -8.33
CA ALA A 97 -3.03 5.98 -8.36
C ALA A 97 -3.85 6.77 -9.42
N LEU A 98 -3.95 6.25 -10.65
CA LEU A 98 -4.71 6.87 -11.74
C LEU A 98 -6.21 6.96 -11.45
N MET A 99 -6.80 5.93 -10.84
CA MET A 99 -8.20 5.93 -10.42
C MET A 99 -8.47 6.97 -9.32
N LEU A 100 -7.52 7.17 -8.39
CA LEU A 100 -7.61 8.23 -7.36
C LEU A 100 -7.49 9.63 -7.97
N ILE A 101 -6.67 9.82 -9.02
CA ILE A 101 -6.59 11.09 -9.76
C ILE A 101 -7.93 11.40 -10.42
N ARG A 102 -8.54 10.44 -11.10
CA ARG A 102 -9.84 10.61 -11.79
C ARG A 102 -10.97 11.03 -10.87
N ASN A 103 -10.91 10.67 -9.62
CA ASN A 103 -11.80 11.12 -8.54
C ASN A 103 -13.31 10.97 -8.82
N ARG A 104 -13.73 10.06 -9.70
CA ARG A 104 -15.13 9.68 -9.86
C ARG A 104 -15.52 8.69 -8.76
N GLN A 105 -16.75 8.70 -8.29
CA GLN A 105 -17.19 7.86 -7.17
C GLN A 105 -16.87 6.37 -7.38
N VAL A 106 -17.17 5.83 -8.55
CA VAL A 106 -16.89 4.43 -8.88
C VAL A 106 -15.38 4.14 -8.87
N THR A 107 -14.59 5.00 -9.54
CA THR A 107 -13.12 4.78 -9.60
C THR A 107 -12.47 4.91 -8.24
N ARG A 108 -12.93 5.82 -7.36
CA ARG A 108 -12.45 5.90 -5.98
C ARG A 108 -12.71 4.63 -5.19
N ARG A 109 -13.94 4.10 -5.28
CA ARG A 109 -14.30 2.85 -4.58
C ARG A 109 -13.48 1.67 -5.04
N LEU A 110 -13.29 1.52 -6.36
CA LEU A 110 -12.44 0.48 -6.92
C LEU A 110 -10.98 0.64 -6.50
N ALA A 111 -10.46 1.87 -6.52
CA ALA A 111 -9.10 2.17 -6.07
C ALA A 111 -8.89 1.81 -4.59
N VAL A 112 -9.81 2.21 -3.72
CA VAL A 112 -9.71 1.91 -2.28
C VAL A 112 -9.86 0.41 -2.03
N PHE A 113 -10.78 -0.26 -2.71
CA PHE A 113 -10.93 -1.71 -2.60
C PHE A 113 -9.63 -2.43 -3.01
N GLY A 114 -9.08 -2.12 -4.18
CA GLY A 114 -7.83 -2.72 -4.65
C GLY A 114 -6.65 -2.41 -3.72
N ALA A 115 -6.56 -1.17 -3.23
CA ALA A 115 -5.52 -0.77 -2.28
C ALA A 115 -5.62 -1.53 -0.96
N VAL A 116 -6.83 -1.69 -0.39
CA VAL A 116 -7.05 -2.43 0.86
C VAL A 116 -6.72 -3.91 0.67
N VAL A 117 -7.17 -4.53 -0.42
CA VAL A 117 -6.83 -5.93 -0.73
C VAL A 117 -5.31 -6.11 -0.83
N PHE A 118 -4.61 -5.22 -1.55
CA PHE A 118 -3.15 -5.25 -1.66
C PHE A 118 -2.47 -5.09 -0.28
N LEU A 119 -2.88 -4.11 0.52
CA LEU A 119 -2.32 -3.86 1.84
C LEU A 119 -2.54 -5.03 2.80
N LEU A 120 -3.70 -5.68 2.76
CA LEU A 120 -3.98 -6.89 3.53
C LEU A 120 -3.12 -8.08 3.05
N ALA A 121 -2.92 -8.22 1.75
CA ALA A 121 -2.08 -9.27 1.20
C ALA A 121 -0.61 -9.15 1.62
N ILE A 122 -0.07 -7.93 1.77
CA ILE A 122 1.31 -7.72 2.22
C ILE A 122 1.47 -7.67 3.74
N ALA A 123 0.38 -7.58 4.51
CA ALA A 123 0.44 -7.50 5.97
C ALA A 123 1.24 -8.65 6.63
N PRO A 124 1.14 -9.92 6.16
CA PRO A 124 1.92 -11.02 6.72
C PRO A 124 3.44 -10.93 6.50
N LEU A 125 3.92 -10.03 5.63
CA LEU A 125 5.36 -9.75 5.49
C LEU A 125 5.97 -9.13 6.77
N GLY A 126 5.15 -8.74 7.75
CA GLY A 126 5.63 -8.26 9.03
C GLY A 126 6.48 -7.00 8.92
N VAL A 127 7.77 -7.08 9.30
CA VAL A 127 8.71 -5.94 9.18
C VAL A 127 8.84 -5.48 7.73
N GLY A 128 8.80 -6.39 6.76
CA GLY A 128 8.90 -6.07 5.33
C GLY A 128 7.76 -5.19 4.80
N SER A 129 6.58 -5.25 5.40
CA SER A 129 5.44 -4.36 5.12
C SER A 129 5.30 -3.23 6.14
N ALA A 130 6.27 -3.06 7.03
CA ALA A 130 6.23 -2.18 8.20
C ALA A 130 4.97 -2.38 9.08
N PHE A 131 4.47 -3.64 9.20
CA PHE A 131 3.28 -3.95 10.00
C PHE A 131 3.34 -3.28 11.39
N PRO A 132 2.31 -2.52 11.85
CA PRO A 132 0.92 -2.47 11.36
C PRO A 132 0.61 -1.38 10.29
N PHE A 133 1.61 -0.75 9.65
CA PHE A 133 1.41 0.26 8.61
C PHE A 133 0.32 -0.12 7.61
N SER A 134 0.37 -1.35 7.06
CA SER A 134 -0.57 -1.82 6.04
C SER A 134 -2.03 -1.78 6.52
N ILE A 135 -2.29 -2.16 7.77
CA ILE A 135 -3.63 -2.12 8.36
C ILE A 135 -4.06 -0.69 8.65
N THR A 136 -3.19 0.11 9.28
CA THR A 136 -3.47 1.50 9.63
C THR A 136 -3.70 2.36 8.39
N TYR A 137 -2.89 2.17 7.35
CA TYR A 137 -3.06 2.89 6.09
C TYR A 137 -4.31 2.42 5.33
N GLY A 138 -4.63 1.12 5.35
CA GLY A 138 -5.89 0.60 4.81
C GLY A 138 -7.10 1.25 5.49
N ALA A 139 -7.09 1.38 6.81
CA ALA A 139 -8.13 2.10 7.56
C ALA A 139 -8.21 3.58 7.16
N ALA A 140 -7.07 4.26 6.97
CA ALA A 140 -7.04 5.65 6.49
C ALA A 140 -7.72 5.82 5.12
N LEU A 141 -7.52 4.86 4.19
CA LEU A 141 -8.16 4.87 2.88
C LEU A 141 -9.68 4.68 2.96
N VAL A 142 -10.15 3.81 3.84
CA VAL A 142 -11.60 3.59 4.06
C VAL A 142 -12.25 4.84 4.66
N VAL A 143 -11.61 5.46 5.67
CA VAL A 143 -12.09 6.73 6.28
C VAL A 143 -12.09 7.85 5.26
N MET A 144 -11.03 7.98 4.46
CA MET A 144 -10.94 8.93 3.34
C MET A 144 -12.11 8.76 2.37
N LEU A 145 -12.40 7.53 1.94
CA LEU A 145 -13.50 7.25 1.01
C LEU A 145 -14.84 7.68 1.58
N ALA A 146 -15.12 7.32 2.84
CA ALA A 146 -16.34 7.69 3.54
C ALA A 146 -16.49 9.21 3.68
N GLY A 147 -15.39 9.94 3.91
CA GLY A 147 -15.36 11.41 3.94
C GLY A 147 -15.72 12.02 2.59
N LEU A 148 -15.08 11.56 1.52
CA LEU A 148 -15.32 12.05 0.16
C LEU A 148 -16.74 11.75 -0.34
N ASP A 149 -17.31 10.60 0.02
CA ASP A 149 -18.69 10.25 -0.36
C ASP A 149 -19.72 11.11 0.39
N ARG A 150 -19.46 11.48 1.66
CA ARG A 150 -20.29 12.43 2.43
C ARG A 150 -20.26 13.83 1.83
N ASP A 151 -19.10 14.33 1.42
CA ASP A 151 -18.96 15.64 0.79
C ASP A 151 -19.79 15.75 -0.51
N VAL A 152 -19.83 14.67 -1.31
CA VAL A 152 -20.66 14.60 -2.52
C VAL A 152 -22.14 14.62 -2.18
N ALA A 153 -22.58 13.80 -1.21
CA ALA A 153 -23.97 13.76 -0.80
C ALA A 153 -24.48 15.12 -0.29
N THR A 154 -23.67 15.82 0.50
CA THR A 154 -24.01 17.16 1.03
C THR A 154 -24.12 18.22 -0.08
N ARG A 155 -23.34 18.10 -1.16
CA ARG A 155 -23.43 19.02 -2.31
C ARG A 155 -24.65 18.80 -3.17
N LEU A 156 -25.14 17.56 -3.27
CA LEU A 156 -26.33 17.21 -4.05
C LEU A 156 -27.63 17.54 -3.32
N ALA A 157 -27.58 17.72 -2.00
CA ALA A 157 -28.72 18.08 -1.16
C ALA A 157 -28.97 19.61 -1.04
N LYS A 158 -28.10 20.43 -1.64
CA LYS A 158 -28.24 21.91 -1.74
C LYS A 158 -28.67 22.35 -3.11
#